data_b76245c7d71acfe5ac9e279c27747346
#
_entry.id   b76245c7d71acfe5ac9e279c27747346
#
_cell.length_a   1.000
_cell.length_b   1.000
_cell.length_c   1.000
_cell.angle_alpha   90.00
_cell.angle_beta   90.00
_cell.angle_gamma   90.00
#
_symmetry.space_group_name_H-M   'P 1'
#
loop_
_entity.id
_entity.type
_entity.pdbx_description
1 polymer ?
#
loop_
_entity_poly.entity_id
_entity_poly.type
_entity_poly.pdbx_seq_one_letter_code
_entity_poly.pdbx_strand_id
1 'polypeptide(L)'
;MSIFPTRILLATDGSEDAAHATEAAVELSKTTGSQLHVVYVGEDAYSRALVYPDAADPQRVEQEDPALIEKMGQQFEQMARRVLDAEVEKVQAAGGTVAQAHLRMGTPAAEIVDLAEELGVGLVVVSSRGLGGIRRALMGSVSDSVVRHAHCPVLVVRKEERGE
;
A
#
# COMPACT_ATOMS: atom_id res chain seq x y z
N MET A 1 28.45 5.48 1.33
CA MET A 1 27.76 4.16 1.47
C MET A 1 26.59 4.10 0.50
N SER A 2 26.51 3.04 -0.27
CA SER A 2 25.37 2.83 -1.16
C SER A 2 24.20 2.18 -0.39
N ILE A 3 23.01 2.66 -0.59
CA ILE A 3 21.79 2.00 -0.11
C ILE A 3 21.54 0.70 -0.90
N PHE A 4 21.95 0.68 -2.16
CA PHE A 4 21.66 -0.39 -3.09
C PHE A 4 22.87 -1.35 -3.31
N PRO A 5 22.59 -2.63 -3.59
CA PRO A 5 21.25 -3.26 -3.65
C PRO A 5 20.63 -3.43 -2.27
N THR A 6 19.30 -3.46 -2.23
CA THR A 6 18.52 -3.62 -0.99
C THR A 6 17.23 -4.38 -1.26
N ARG A 7 16.33 -4.40 -0.28
CA ARG A 7 14.92 -4.74 -0.48
C ARG A 7 14.14 -3.46 -0.68
N ILE A 8 13.33 -3.42 -1.72
CA ILE A 8 12.42 -2.30 -2.03
C ILE A 8 11.00 -2.79 -1.70
N LEU A 9 10.26 -2.01 -0.93
CA LEU A 9 8.86 -2.26 -0.64
C LEU A 9 7.98 -1.29 -1.44
N LEU A 10 7.25 -1.81 -2.40
CA LEU A 10 6.20 -1.07 -3.13
C LEU A 10 4.89 -1.24 -2.38
N ALA A 11 4.36 -0.15 -1.86
CA ALA A 11 3.02 -0.10 -1.29
C ALA A 11 2.03 0.40 -2.33
N THR A 12 1.04 -0.41 -2.64
CA THR A 12 0.01 -0.12 -3.63
C THR A 12 -1.38 -0.08 -2.99
N ASP A 13 -2.25 0.74 -3.52
CA ASP A 13 -3.68 0.81 -3.12
C ASP A 13 -4.64 0.37 -4.23
N GLY A 14 -4.11 -0.12 -5.35
CA GLY A 14 -4.90 -0.53 -6.50
C GLY A 14 -5.42 0.61 -7.38
N SER A 15 -5.05 1.87 -7.09
CA SER A 15 -5.45 3.02 -7.89
C SER A 15 -4.65 3.15 -9.19
N GLU A 16 -5.17 3.96 -10.12
CA GLU A 16 -4.43 4.29 -11.35
C GLU A 16 -3.15 5.09 -11.05
N ASP A 17 -3.16 5.93 -10.02
CA ASP A 17 -1.99 6.69 -9.60
C ASP A 17 -0.87 5.80 -9.06
N ALA A 18 -1.22 4.63 -8.52
CA ALA A 18 -0.25 3.63 -8.10
C ALA A 18 0.57 3.03 -9.25
N ALA A 19 0.08 3.09 -10.48
CA ALA A 19 0.80 2.57 -11.65
C ALA A 19 2.15 3.25 -11.87
N HIS A 20 2.25 4.55 -11.63
CA HIS A 20 3.51 5.29 -11.73
C HIS A 20 4.52 4.86 -10.66
N ALA A 21 4.04 4.61 -9.44
CA ALA A 21 4.87 4.07 -8.37
C ALA A 21 5.37 2.65 -8.71
N THR A 22 4.52 1.83 -9.32
CA THR A 22 4.87 0.49 -9.78
C THR A 22 5.98 0.55 -10.83
N GLU A 23 5.87 1.39 -11.85
CA GLU A 23 6.89 1.58 -12.88
C GLU A 23 8.24 2.02 -12.28
N ALA A 24 8.21 3.01 -11.39
CA ALA A 24 9.41 3.49 -10.71
C ALA A 24 10.09 2.40 -9.85
N ALA A 25 9.31 1.63 -9.10
CA ALA A 25 9.82 0.55 -8.29
C ALA A 25 10.44 -0.57 -9.14
N VAL A 26 9.82 -0.93 -10.25
CA VAL A 26 10.36 -1.92 -11.20
C VAL A 26 11.68 -1.43 -11.80
N GLU A 27 11.73 -0.21 -12.26
CA GLU A 27 12.95 0.38 -12.83
C GLU A 27 14.09 0.39 -11.82
N LEU A 28 13.83 0.84 -10.58
CA LEU A 28 14.82 0.84 -9.52
C LEU A 28 15.28 -0.57 -9.15
N SER A 29 14.36 -1.52 -9.04
CA SER A 29 14.71 -2.91 -8.75
C SER A 29 15.66 -3.49 -9.79
N LYS A 30 15.37 -3.29 -11.07
CA LYS A 30 16.21 -3.75 -12.19
C LYS A 30 17.57 -3.07 -12.23
N THR A 31 17.58 -1.75 -12.14
CA THR A 31 18.79 -0.93 -12.26
C THR A 31 19.76 -1.16 -11.11
N THR A 32 19.25 -1.39 -9.90
CA THR A 32 20.06 -1.54 -8.69
C THR A 32 20.33 -2.99 -8.29
N GLY A 33 19.67 -3.95 -8.93
CA GLY A 33 19.72 -5.36 -8.53
C GLY A 33 19.02 -5.64 -7.19
N SER A 34 18.09 -4.79 -6.79
CA SER A 34 17.37 -4.90 -5.53
C SER A 34 16.15 -5.82 -5.66
N GLN A 35 15.83 -6.53 -4.56
CA GLN A 35 14.62 -7.35 -4.50
C GLN A 35 13.38 -6.48 -4.34
N LEU A 36 12.36 -6.74 -5.15
CA LEU A 36 11.09 -6.02 -5.08
C LEU A 36 10.05 -6.82 -4.31
N HIS A 37 9.59 -6.24 -3.21
CA HIS A 37 8.45 -6.70 -2.44
C HIS A 37 7.25 -5.81 -2.71
N VAL A 38 6.07 -6.38 -2.75
CA VAL A 38 4.81 -5.64 -2.95
C VAL A 38 3.92 -5.87 -1.75
N VAL A 39 3.32 -4.82 -1.22
CA VAL A 39 2.31 -4.90 -0.17
C VAL A 39 1.03 -4.20 -0.59
N TYR A 40 -0.09 -4.86 -0.32
CA TYR A 40 -1.41 -4.25 -0.29
C TYR A 40 -1.97 -4.36 1.13
N VAL A 41 -2.48 -3.27 1.66
CA VAL A 41 -3.14 -3.23 2.96
C VAL A 41 -4.64 -3.08 2.74
N GLY A 42 -5.39 -4.13 3.07
CA GLY A 42 -6.85 -4.08 3.12
C GLY A 42 -7.32 -3.45 4.43
N GLU A 43 -8.27 -2.56 4.34
CA GLU A 43 -8.94 -2.00 5.52
C GLU A 43 -10.06 -2.96 5.95
N ASP A 44 -9.98 -3.46 7.18
CA ASP A 44 -11.10 -4.19 7.75
C ASP A 44 -12.23 -3.23 8.16
N ALA A 45 -13.42 -3.78 8.36
CA ALA A 45 -14.60 -2.98 8.70
C ALA A 45 -14.43 -2.21 10.03
N TYR A 46 -13.67 -2.78 10.97
CA TYR A 46 -13.38 -2.15 12.26
C TYR A 46 -12.41 -0.98 12.11
N SER A 47 -11.30 -1.18 11.41
CA SER A 47 -10.33 -0.12 11.11
C SER A 47 -10.96 1.01 10.30
N ARG A 48 -11.84 0.66 9.37
CA ARG A 48 -12.58 1.64 8.57
C ARG A 48 -13.54 2.47 9.42
N ALA A 49 -14.23 1.86 10.37
CA ALA A 49 -15.12 2.56 11.30
C ALA A 49 -14.37 3.53 12.22
N LEU A 50 -13.14 3.20 12.62
CA LEU A 50 -12.30 4.08 13.44
C LEU A 50 -11.77 5.27 12.65
N VAL A 51 -11.45 5.08 11.37
CA VAL A 51 -10.91 6.15 10.50
C VAL A 51 -12.03 7.03 9.93
N TYR A 52 -13.20 6.46 9.69
CA TYR A 52 -14.36 7.14 9.12
C TYR A 52 -15.59 6.96 10.03
N PRO A 53 -15.64 7.62 11.20
CA PRO A 53 -16.71 7.41 12.18
C PRO A 53 -18.11 7.75 11.64
N ASP A 54 -18.21 8.60 10.61
CA ASP A 54 -19.47 8.94 9.95
C ASP A 54 -19.99 7.82 9.02
N ALA A 55 -19.16 6.86 8.67
CA ALA A 55 -19.51 5.80 7.72
C ALA A 55 -20.00 4.50 8.38
N ALA A 56 -19.74 4.33 9.67
CA ALA A 56 -20.18 3.15 10.41
C ALA A 56 -20.43 3.52 11.88
N ASP A 57 -21.58 3.11 12.41
CA ASP A 57 -21.89 3.22 13.83
C ASP A 57 -21.09 2.15 14.61
N PRO A 58 -20.11 2.50 15.44
CA PRO A 58 -19.33 1.54 16.20
C PRO A 58 -20.20 0.65 17.12
N GLN A 59 -21.33 1.17 17.60
CA GLN A 59 -22.27 0.40 18.44
C GLN A 59 -23.00 -0.67 17.64
N ARG A 60 -23.10 -0.52 16.33
CA ARG A 60 -23.71 -1.50 15.44
C ARG A 60 -22.82 -2.73 15.25
N VAL A 61 -21.51 -2.53 15.21
CA VAL A 61 -20.54 -3.63 15.07
C VAL A 61 -20.49 -4.51 16.31
N GLU A 62 -20.66 -3.93 17.51
CA GLU A 62 -20.70 -4.67 18.77
C GLU A 62 -21.99 -5.50 18.98
N GLN A 63 -23.04 -5.18 18.23
CA GLN A 63 -24.36 -5.85 18.34
C GLN A 63 -24.59 -6.92 17.25
N GLU A 64 -23.67 -7.05 16.30
CA GLU A 64 -23.82 -8.04 15.23
C GLU A 64 -23.36 -9.43 15.65
N ASP A 65 -23.98 -10.44 15.03
CA ASP A 65 -23.64 -11.86 15.23
C ASP A 65 -22.14 -12.08 14.92
N PRO A 66 -21.36 -12.66 15.85
CA PRO A 66 -19.95 -12.97 15.64
C PRO A 66 -19.68 -13.79 14.37
N ALA A 67 -20.59 -14.70 13.99
CA ALA A 67 -20.48 -15.48 12.76
C ALA A 67 -20.59 -14.61 11.50
N LEU A 68 -21.42 -13.57 11.54
CA LEU A 68 -21.57 -12.61 10.44
C LEU A 68 -20.32 -11.73 10.30
N ILE A 69 -19.76 -11.27 11.43
CA ILE A 69 -18.53 -10.48 11.46
C ILE A 69 -17.37 -11.29 10.86
N GLU A 70 -17.22 -12.55 11.23
CA GLU A 70 -16.19 -13.44 10.69
C GLU A 70 -16.36 -13.65 9.18
N LYS A 71 -17.59 -13.88 8.71
CA LYS A 71 -17.89 -14.03 7.28
C LYS A 71 -17.57 -12.77 6.48
N MET A 72 -17.92 -11.60 7.00
CA MET A 72 -17.58 -10.32 6.39
C MET A 72 -16.07 -10.11 6.33
N GLY A 73 -15.36 -10.42 7.40
CA GLY A 73 -13.90 -10.35 7.46
C GLY A 73 -13.22 -11.21 6.38
N GLN A 74 -13.71 -12.45 6.21
CA GLN A 74 -13.22 -13.35 5.15
C GLN A 74 -13.49 -12.80 3.74
N GLN A 75 -14.64 -12.19 3.52
CA GLN A 75 -14.96 -11.56 2.23
C GLN A 75 -14.04 -10.36 1.94
N PHE A 76 -13.78 -9.50 2.92
CA PHE A 76 -12.84 -8.39 2.79
C PHE A 76 -11.41 -8.86 2.50
N GLU A 77 -10.96 -9.90 3.18
CA GLU A 77 -9.65 -10.49 2.94
C GLU A 77 -9.54 -11.07 1.52
N GLN A 78 -10.57 -11.76 1.04
CA GLN A 78 -10.61 -12.29 -0.33
C GLN A 78 -10.56 -11.17 -1.37
N MET A 79 -11.28 -10.07 -1.15
CA MET A 79 -11.22 -8.90 -2.02
C MET A 79 -9.83 -8.26 -2.02
N ALA A 80 -9.24 -8.11 -0.85
CA ALA A 80 -7.89 -7.57 -0.69
C ALA A 80 -6.85 -8.43 -1.40
N ARG A 81 -6.96 -9.74 -1.30
CA ARG A 81 -6.08 -10.68 -2.01
C ARG A 81 -6.19 -10.56 -3.52
N ARG A 82 -7.39 -10.36 -4.05
CA ARG A 82 -7.58 -10.13 -5.50
C ARG A 82 -6.91 -8.83 -5.97
N VAL A 83 -6.98 -7.78 -5.16
CA VAL A 83 -6.27 -6.52 -5.47
C VAL A 83 -4.76 -6.75 -5.47
N LEU A 84 -4.23 -7.43 -4.47
CA LEU A 84 -2.80 -7.76 -4.41
C LEU A 84 -2.36 -8.59 -5.62
N ASP A 85 -3.10 -9.63 -5.98
CA ASP A 85 -2.78 -10.47 -7.14
C ASP A 85 -2.77 -9.66 -8.44
N ALA A 86 -3.74 -8.76 -8.62
CA ALA A 86 -3.79 -7.87 -9.77
C ALA A 86 -2.58 -6.90 -9.81
N GLU A 87 -2.14 -6.41 -8.68
CA GLU A 87 -0.96 -5.55 -8.59
C GLU A 87 0.34 -6.31 -8.89
N VAL A 88 0.45 -7.54 -8.43
CA VAL A 88 1.57 -8.43 -8.81
C VAL A 88 1.63 -8.64 -10.32
N GLU A 89 0.49 -8.88 -10.95
CA GLU A 89 0.40 -9.01 -12.42
C GLU A 89 0.85 -7.73 -13.14
N LYS A 90 0.49 -6.56 -12.62
CA LYS A 90 0.95 -5.26 -13.16
C LYS A 90 2.46 -5.09 -13.05
N VAL A 91 3.06 -5.48 -11.94
CA VAL A 91 4.53 -5.47 -11.78
C VAL A 91 5.19 -6.38 -12.82
N GLN A 92 4.67 -7.58 -12.99
CA GLN A 92 5.19 -8.55 -13.97
C GLN A 92 5.00 -8.04 -15.42
N ALA A 93 3.86 -7.43 -15.73
CA ALA A 93 3.60 -6.83 -17.03
C ALA A 93 4.54 -5.65 -17.33
N ALA A 94 4.98 -4.93 -16.31
CA ALA A 94 6.00 -3.87 -16.43
C ALA A 94 7.43 -4.42 -16.54
N GLY A 95 7.60 -5.74 -16.57
CA GLY A 95 8.89 -6.41 -16.68
C GLY A 95 9.61 -6.63 -15.33
N GLY A 96 8.94 -6.43 -14.21
CA GLY A 96 9.47 -6.65 -12.89
C GLY A 96 9.34 -8.10 -12.41
N THR A 97 10.10 -8.44 -11.38
CA THR A 97 10.00 -9.69 -10.66
C THR A 97 9.67 -9.41 -9.21
N VAL A 98 8.60 -9.99 -8.70
CA VAL A 98 8.19 -9.86 -7.30
C VAL A 98 8.88 -10.94 -6.49
N ALA A 99 9.74 -10.54 -5.55
CA ALA A 99 10.38 -11.47 -4.63
C ALA A 99 9.37 -12.08 -3.65
N GLN A 100 8.48 -11.24 -3.12
CA GLN A 100 7.37 -11.67 -2.26
C GLN A 100 6.24 -10.64 -2.30
N ALA A 101 5.01 -11.12 -2.33
CA ALA A 101 3.80 -10.31 -2.18
C ALA A 101 3.24 -10.46 -0.77
N HIS A 102 2.84 -9.36 -0.18
CA HIS A 102 2.36 -9.29 1.20
C HIS A 102 0.94 -8.74 1.23
N LEU A 103 0.06 -9.45 1.91
CA LEU A 103 -1.26 -8.97 2.27
C LEU A 103 -1.28 -8.63 3.76
N ARG A 104 -1.64 -7.40 4.07
CA ARG A 104 -1.89 -6.94 5.44
C ARG A 104 -3.30 -6.41 5.55
N MET A 105 -3.89 -6.58 6.72
CA MET A 105 -5.20 -6.03 7.05
C MET A 105 -5.04 -5.07 8.23
N GLY A 106 -5.55 -3.87 8.12
CA GLY A 106 -5.44 -2.88 9.18
C GLY A 106 -5.37 -1.45 8.67
N THR A 107 -4.66 -0.60 9.41
CA THR A 107 -4.42 0.79 9.04
C THR A 107 -3.26 0.87 8.05
N PRO A 108 -3.48 1.36 6.80
CA PRO A 108 -2.50 1.26 5.75
C PRO A 108 -1.11 1.78 6.10
N ALA A 109 -0.99 3.01 6.60
CA ALA A 109 0.32 3.58 6.90
C ALA A 109 1.08 2.80 7.98
N ALA A 110 0.41 2.39 9.06
CA ALA A 110 1.02 1.63 10.14
C ALA A 110 1.50 0.27 9.66
N GLU A 111 0.67 -0.45 8.92
CA GLU A 111 1.02 -1.78 8.38
C GLU A 111 2.19 -1.71 7.38
N ILE A 112 2.26 -0.67 6.56
CA ILE A 112 3.38 -0.47 5.64
C ILE A 112 4.68 -0.23 6.41
N VAL A 113 4.66 0.64 7.41
CA VAL A 113 5.83 0.96 8.24
C VAL A 113 6.32 -0.28 9.01
N ASP A 114 5.41 -1.00 9.64
CA ASP A 114 5.73 -2.23 10.39
C ASP A 114 6.34 -3.30 9.48
N LEU A 115 5.75 -3.53 8.31
CA LEU A 115 6.28 -4.49 7.35
C LEU A 115 7.66 -4.06 6.81
N ALA A 116 7.86 -2.79 6.56
CA ALA A 116 9.15 -2.26 6.12
C ALA A 116 10.25 -2.53 7.16
N GLU A 117 9.94 -2.38 8.45
CA GLU A 117 10.86 -2.70 9.54
C GLU A 117 11.10 -4.23 9.64
N GLU A 118 10.05 -5.03 9.60
CA GLU A 118 10.15 -6.50 9.65
C GLU A 118 11.05 -7.06 8.54
N LEU A 119 10.92 -6.55 7.34
CA LEU A 119 11.70 -6.98 6.18
C LEU A 119 13.09 -6.33 6.11
N GLY A 120 13.35 -5.30 6.90
CA GLY A 120 14.59 -4.54 6.84
C GLY A 120 14.81 -3.90 5.46
N VAL A 121 13.77 -3.33 4.86
CA VAL A 121 13.88 -2.71 3.54
C VAL A 121 14.71 -1.42 3.61
N GLY A 122 15.43 -1.14 2.56
CA GLY A 122 16.22 0.08 2.43
C GLY A 122 15.49 1.20 1.69
N LEU A 123 14.35 0.93 1.09
CA LEU A 123 13.53 1.89 0.38
C LEU A 123 12.07 1.47 0.36
N VAL A 124 11.19 2.40 0.70
CA VAL A 124 9.73 2.28 0.49
C VAL A 124 9.33 3.16 -0.69
N VAL A 125 8.54 2.63 -1.60
CA VAL A 125 7.98 3.35 -2.74
C VAL A 125 6.47 3.44 -2.58
N VAL A 126 5.94 4.65 -2.59
CA VAL A 126 4.51 4.95 -2.49
C VAL A 126 4.09 5.95 -3.55
N SER A 127 2.82 5.92 -3.95
CA SER A 127 2.28 7.00 -4.76
C SER A 127 1.89 8.20 -3.88
N SER A 128 1.96 9.39 -4.43
CA SER A 128 1.62 10.63 -3.70
C SER A 128 0.12 10.72 -3.37
N ARG A 129 -0.72 10.01 -4.10
CA ARG A 129 -2.19 9.99 -3.96
C ARG A 129 -2.70 8.57 -4.04
N GLY A 130 -3.76 8.28 -3.30
CA GLY A 130 -4.52 7.04 -3.36
C GLY A 130 -5.96 7.28 -3.81
N LEU A 131 -6.83 6.29 -3.56
CA LEU A 131 -8.24 6.28 -3.97
C LEU A 131 -9.09 7.45 -3.44
N GLY A 132 -8.67 8.16 -2.40
CA GLY A 132 -9.39 9.29 -1.79
C GLY A 132 -8.69 10.65 -1.93
N GLY A 133 -7.70 10.77 -2.81
CA GLY A 133 -6.87 11.97 -2.91
C GLY A 133 -7.63 13.22 -3.35
N ILE A 134 -7.51 14.29 -2.57
CA ILE A 134 -7.97 15.62 -2.96
C ILE A 134 -6.95 16.18 -3.95
N ARG A 135 -7.43 16.67 -5.11
CA ARG A 135 -6.60 17.12 -6.24
C ARG A 135 -5.52 18.16 -5.92
N ARG A 136 -5.62 18.86 -4.79
CA ARG A 136 -4.72 19.95 -4.39
C ARG A 136 -3.82 19.61 -3.21
N ALA A 137 -3.97 18.43 -2.60
CA ALA A 137 -3.06 17.98 -1.55
C ALA A 137 -1.72 17.57 -2.19
N LEU A 138 -0.62 18.05 -1.64
CA LEU A 138 0.73 17.69 -2.09
C LEU A 138 1.03 16.21 -1.87
N MET A 139 0.44 15.60 -0.84
CA MET A 139 0.53 14.18 -0.54
C MET A 139 -0.78 13.67 0.06
N GLY A 140 -1.13 12.39 -0.20
CA GLY A 140 -2.20 11.70 0.48
C GLY A 140 -1.88 11.41 1.94
N SER A 141 -2.90 11.11 2.75
CA SER A 141 -2.72 10.83 4.19
C SER A 141 -1.82 9.63 4.46
N VAL A 142 -1.92 8.58 3.66
CA VAL A 142 -1.08 7.37 3.80
C VAL A 142 0.37 7.67 3.46
N SER A 143 0.65 8.29 2.32
CA SER A 143 2.02 8.63 1.92
C SER A 143 2.68 9.62 2.88
N ASP A 144 1.96 10.63 3.36
CA ASP A 144 2.45 11.57 4.37
C ASP A 144 2.83 10.85 5.68
N SER A 145 1.97 9.95 6.16
CA SER A 145 2.22 9.19 7.37
C SER A 145 3.41 8.23 7.22
N VAL A 146 3.53 7.55 6.07
CA VAL A 146 4.67 6.67 5.79
C VAL A 146 5.98 7.46 5.78
N VAL A 147 6.01 8.62 5.12
CA VAL A 147 7.20 9.50 5.10
C VAL A 147 7.62 9.90 6.51
N ARG A 148 6.67 10.21 7.38
CA ARG A 148 6.96 10.64 8.76
C ARG A 148 7.46 9.54 9.67
N HIS A 149 7.02 8.30 9.46
CA HIS A 149 7.23 7.21 10.42
C HIS A 149 8.15 6.10 9.92
N ALA A 150 8.44 6.03 8.62
CA ALA A 150 9.34 5.02 8.09
C ALA A 150 10.77 5.17 8.65
N HIS A 151 11.41 4.02 8.92
CA HIS A 151 12.81 3.97 9.38
C HIS A 151 13.84 4.13 8.26
N CYS A 152 13.41 4.13 7.01
CA CYS A 152 14.25 4.15 5.81
C CYS A 152 13.78 5.24 4.84
N PRO A 153 14.57 5.54 3.79
CA PRO A 153 14.15 6.43 2.71
C PRO A 153 12.81 6.02 2.10
N VAL A 154 12.01 7.01 1.75
CA VAL A 154 10.72 6.84 1.10
C VAL A 154 10.72 7.63 -0.21
N LEU A 155 10.46 6.95 -1.30
CA LEU A 155 10.24 7.56 -2.60
C LEU A 155 8.74 7.75 -2.81
N VAL A 156 8.33 9.01 -2.89
CA VAL A 156 6.95 9.40 -3.21
C VAL A 156 6.86 9.71 -4.69
N VAL A 157 6.15 8.86 -5.43
CA VAL A 157 5.99 9.00 -6.88
C VAL A 157 4.75 9.79 -7.19
N ARG A 158 4.90 10.86 -7.94
CA ARG A 158 3.82 11.73 -8.39
C ARG A 158 3.44 11.40 -9.82
N LYS A 159 2.15 11.52 -10.12
CA LYS A 159 1.70 11.55 -11.51
C LYS A 159 2.18 12.85 -12.14
N GLU A 160 2.87 12.73 -13.26
CA GLU A 160 3.14 13.93 -14.07
C GLU A 160 1.81 14.48 -14.60
N GLU A 161 1.45 15.68 -14.16
CA GLU A 161 0.48 16.46 -14.89
C GLU A 161 1.20 16.93 -16.16
N ARG A 162 0.91 16.28 -17.29
CA ARG A 162 1.28 16.84 -18.58
C ARG A 162 0.53 18.16 -18.69
N GLY A 163 1.24 19.25 -18.49
CA GLY A 163 0.72 20.57 -18.77
C GLY A 163 0.26 20.62 -20.23
N GLU A 164 -0.98 20.99 -20.42
CA GLU A 164 -1.47 21.35 -21.74
C GLU A 164 -0.78 22.64 -22.19
#